data_569c1dd4f509afce80ae36c9ca060473
#
_entry.id   569c1dd4f509afce80ae36c9ca060473
#
_cell.length_a   1.000
_cell.length_b   1.000
_cell.length_c   1.000
_cell.angle_alpha   90.00
_cell.angle_beta   90.00
_cell.angle_gamma   90.00
#
_symmetry.space_group_name_H-M   'P 1'
#
loop_
_entity.id
_entity.type
_entity.pdbx_description
1 polymer ?
#
loop_
_entity_poly.entity_id
_entity_poly.type
_entity_poly.pdbx_seq_one_letter_code
_entity_poly.pdbx_strand_id
1 'polypeptide(L)'
;MFKICKYVIYDILRSKVLIAYMLFLLAISFSLFALGDDTAKTIVSLMSVVLIIVPLISIVFSTTYFYNSYEFLELLVAQPISRRSLLLGEYAGVALSLVVVFLVGIGIPVCLYAPNSTGAMLVLSGTALTLTFVSLAFFASVATRDKARGIGLSLLLWFYFAILYDAIVLIILFSFNDYPLDKAVIALASLNPIDLSRILLLMKMDIAALMGFTGAVYKHFFGTMYGLFYSCGLLLLWIVLPVIICARMFARKDL
;
A
#
# COMPACT_ATOMS: atom_id res chain seq x y z
N MET A 1 -11.67 -13.64 17.08
CA MET A 1 -10.85 -13.11 16.00
C MET A 1 -11.11 -13.84 14.67
N PHE A 2 -10.85 -15.14 14.53
CA PHE A 2 -11.03 -15.90 13.27
C PHE A 2 -12.45 -15.84 12.68
N LYS A 3 -13.49 -15.94 13.51
CA LYS A 3 -14.89 -15.90 13.02
C LYS A 3 -15.24 -14.54 12.41
N ILE A 4 -14.77 -13.44 13.02
CA ILE A 4 -14.99 -12.08 12.53
C ILE A 4 -14.25 -11.89 11.20
N CYS A 5 -12.98 -12.24 11.13
CA CYS A 5 -12.19 -12.18 9.91
C CYS A 5 -12.85 -12.96 8.75
N LYS A 6 -13.31 -14.18 8.99
CA LYS A 6 -14.02 -14.99 7.98
C LYS A 6 -15.30 -14.32 7.49
N TYR A 7 -16.10 -13.75 8.40
CA TYR A 7 -17.32 -13.03 8.04
C TYR A 7 -17.01 -11.81 7.17
N VAL A 8 -16.04 -11.00 7.59
CA VAL A 8 -15.60 -9.80 6.86
C VAL A 8 -15.10 -10.16 5.45
N ILE A 9 -14.27 -11.21 5.32
CA ILE A 9 -13.79 -11.66 4.00
C ILE A 9 -14.97 -12.03 3.10
N TYR A 10 -15.93 -12.78 3.62
CA TYR A 10 -17.07 -13.24 2.83
C TYR A 10 -17.97 -12.07 2.39
N ASP A 11 -18.19 -11.10 3.27
CA ASP A 11 -18.97 -9.90 2.99
C ASP A 11 -18.28 -9.03 1.92
N ILE A 12 -16.98 -8.77 2.08
CA ILE A 12 -16.19 -7.92 1.20
C ILE A 12 -16.06 -8.54 -0.20
N LEU A 13 -15.75 -9.83 -0.32
CA LEU A 13 -15.59 -10.49 -1.62
C LEU A 13 -16.88 -10.52 -2.45
N ARG A 14 -18.03 -10.33 -1.83
CA ARG A 14 -19.33 -10.18 -2.53
C ARG A 14 -19.66 -8.73 -2.88
N SER A 15 -18.89 -7.77 -2.39
CA SER A 15 -19.09 -6.35 -2.69
C SER A 15 -18.90 -6.08 -4.18
N LYS A 16 -19.88 -5.42 -4.80
CA LYS A 16 -19.82 -5.01 -6.21
C LYS A 16 -18.62 -4.11 -6.51
N VAL A 17 -18.25 -3.26 -5.54
CA VAL A 17 -17.11 -2.34 -5.66
C VAL A 17 -15.80 -3.11 -5.77
N LEU A 18 -15.62 -4.15 -4.95
CA LEU A 18 -14.41 -4.95 -4.96
C LEU A 18 -14.29 -5.82 -6.22
N ILE A 19 -15.42 -6.37 -6.69
CA ILE A 19 -15.47 -7.12 -7.95
C ILE A 19 -15.13 -6.19 -9.13
N ALA A 20 -15.68 -4.98 -9.16
CA ALA A 20 -15.35 -3.98 -10.19
C ALA A 20 -13.87 -3.60 -10.16
N TYR A 21 -13.29 -3.41 -8.97
CA TYR A 21 -11.87 -3.14 -8.80
C TYR A 21 -10.99 -4.31 -9.31
N MET A 22 -11.35 -5.53 -8.98
CA MET A 22 -10.66 -6.74 -9.46
C MET A 22 -10.68 -6.82 -10.99
N LEU A 23 -11.86 -6.65 -11.60
CA LEU A 23 -12.03 -6.66 -13.06
C LEU A 23 -11.25 -5.53 -13.73
N PHE A 24 -11.23 -4.34 -13.13
CA PHE A 24 -10.46 -3.20 -13.60
C PHE A 24 -8.95 -3.50 -13.61
N LEU A 25 -8.41 -4.04 -12.52
CA LEU A 25 -7.00 -4.44 -12.46
C LEU A 25 -6.66 -5.54 -13.47
N LEU A 26 -7.53 -6.54 -13.63
CA LEU A 26 -7.38 -7.59 -14.65
C LEU A 26 -7.36 -6.99 -16.05
N ALA A 27 -8.33 -6.14 -16.37
CA ALA A 27 -8.43 -5.53 -17.69
C ALA A 27 -7.19 -4.70 -18.04
N ILE A 28 -6.71 -3.86 -17.12
CA ILE A 28 -5.48 -3.07 -17.31
C ILE A 28 -4.27 -3.99 -17.48
N SER A 29 -4.10 -4.98 -16.62
CA SER A 29 -2.95 -5.88 -16.67
C SER A 29 -2.91 -6.65 -17.99
N PHE A 30 -4.00 -7.27 -18.39
CA PHE A 30 -4.07 -7.99 -19.67
C PHE A 30 -3.89 -7.06 -20.88
N SER A 31 -4.50 -5.87 -20.85
CA SER A 31 -4.35 -4.88 -21.92
C SER A 31 -2.89 -4.43 -22.09
N LEU A 32 -2.19 -4.15 -20.99
CA LEU A 32 -0.80 -3.74 -21.03
C LEU A 32 0.12 -4.86 -21.54
N PHE A 33 -0.12 -6.11 -21.15
CA PHE A 33 0.65 -7.25 -21.68
C PHE A 33 0.30 -7.59 -23.12
N ALA A 34 -0.94 -7.37 -23.57
CA ALA A 34 -1.35 -7.59 -24.94
C ALA A 34 -0.82 -6.53 -25.92
N LEU A 35 -0.66 -5.29 -25.46
CA LEU A 35 -0.17 -4.17 -26.27
C LEU A 35 1.35 -3.97 -26.18
N GLY A 36 2.00 -4.55 -25.18
CA GLY A 36 3.43 -4.36 -24.93
C GLY A 36 4.29 -5.37 -25.69
N ASP A 37 5.19 -4.89 -26.55
CA ASP A 37 6.19 -5.72 -27.24
C ASP A 37 7.34 -6.17 -26.33
N ASP A 38 7.56 -5.47 -25.21
CA ASP A 38 8.64 -5.71 -24.25
C ASP A 38 8.10 -5.83 -22.83
N THR A 39 8.34 -6.99 -22.22
CA THR A 39 7.90 -7.29 -20.85
C THR A 39 8.46 -6.31 -19.81
N ALA A 40 9.68 -5.78 -20.00
CA ALA A 40 10.27 -4.82 -19.07
C ALA A 40 9.52 -3.49 -19.09
N LYS A 41 9.18 -2.97 -20.29
CA LYS A 41 8.39 -1.74 -20.43
C LYS A 41 6.97 -1.91 -19.88
N THR A 42 6.37 -3.07 -20.09
CA THR A 42 5.05 -3.40 -19.55
C THR A 42 5.04 -3.40 -18.04
N ILE A 43 6.07 -3.97 -17.38
CA ILE A 43 6.19 -3.95 -15.92
C ILE A 43 6.34 -2.52 -15.38
N VAL A 44 7.09 -1.63 -16.06
CA VAL A 44 7.20 -0.20 -15.68
C VAL A 44 5.84 0.50 -15.77
N SER A 45 5.08 0.24 -16.80
CA SER A 45 3.73 0.80 -16.94
C SER A 45 2.78 0.28 -15.86
N LEU A 46 2.81 -1.03 -15.58
CA LEU A 46 2.07 -1.62 -14.48
C LEU A 46 2.50 -1.06 -13.12
N MET A 47 3.80 -0.83 -12.92
CA MET A 47 4.32 -0.21 -11.70
C MET A 47 3.65 1.14 -11.43
N SER A 48 3.51 1.99 -12.44
CA SER A 48 2.85 3.30 -12.29
C SER A 48 1.39 3.16 -11.84
N VAL A 49 0.67 2.19 -12.41
CA VAL A 49 -0.71 1.85 -12.01
C VAL A 49 -0.74 1.36 -10.55
N VAL A 50 0.15 0.44 -10.18
CA VAL A 50 0.22 -0.12 -8.83
C VAL A 50 0.53 0.95 -7.79
N LEU A 51 1.51 1.83 -8.05
CA LEU A 51 1.95 2.85 -7.10
C LEU A 51 0.89 3.92 -6.81
N ILE A 52 -0.02 4.20 -7.75
CA ILE A 52 -1.03 5.25 -7.61
C ILE A 52 -2.40 4.66 -7.25
N ILE A 53 -2.89 3.69 -8.04
CA ILE A 53 -4.26 3.20 -7.94
C ILE A 53 -4.45 2.25 -6.76
N VAL A 54 -3.50 1.34 -6.51
CA VAL A 54 -3.62 0.38 -5.42
C VAL A 54 -3.68 1.06 -4.05
N PRO A 55 -2.80 2.02 -3.70
CA PRO A 55 -2.92 2.79 -2.47
C PRO A 55 -4.23 3.57 -2.36
N LEU A 56 -4.68 4.23 -3.43
CA LEU A 56 -5.92 5.00 -3.46
C LEU A 56 -7.14 4.13 -3.13
N ILE A 57 -7.29 3.04 -3.87
CA ILE A 57 -8.45 2.15 -3.66
C ILE A 57 -8.38 1.47 -2.29
N SER A 58 -7.20 1.04 -1.87
CA SER A 58 -7.01 0.39 -0.57
C SER A 58 -7.40 1.31 0.59
N ILE A 59 -6.98 2.59 0.57
CA ILE A 59 -7.27 3.51 1.66
C ILE A 59 -8.74 3.94 1.65
N VAL A 60 -9.31 4.26 0.50
CA VAL A 60 -10.71 4.72 0.37
C VAL A 60 -11.68 3.58 0.71
N PHE A 61 -11.45 2.39 0.15
CA PHE A 61 -12.30 1.24 0.41
C PHE A 61 -12.28 0.85 1.89
N SER A 62 -11.10 0.73 2.48
CA SER A 62 -10.95 0.33 3.88
C SER A 62 -11.57 1.32 4.85
N THR A 63 -11.40 2.63 4.60
CA THR A 63 -12.03 3.69 5.39
C THR A 63 -13.55 3.64 5.28
N THR A 64 -14.07 3.51 4.06
CA THR A 64 -15.51 3.45 3.83
C THR A 64 -16.12 2.19 4.46
N TYR A 65 -15.44 1.05 4.35
CA TYR A 65 -15.88 -0.20 4.95
C TYR A 65 -15.93 -0.10 6.47
N PHE A 66 -14.89 0.43 7.11
CA PHE A 66 -14.85 0.64 8.56
C PHE A 66 -16.04 1.44 9.08
N TYR A 67 -16.39 2.55 8.43
CA TYR A 67 -17.55 3.35 8.85
C TYR A 67 -18.89 2.69 8.53
N ASN A 68 -18.99 1.91 7.48
CA ASN A 68 -20.22 1.17 7.16
C ASN A 68 -20.44 0.00 8.12
N SER A 69 -19.37 -0.60 8.65
CA SER A 69 -19.45 -1.68 9.63
C SER A 69 -19.54 -1.18 11.09
N TYR A 70 -19.56 0.14 11.33
CA TYR A 70 -19.50 0.72 12.67
C TYR A 70 -20.65 0.27 13.58
N GLU A 71 -21.90 0.26 13.09
CA GLU A 71 -23.06 -0.24 13.82
C GLU A 71 -22.91 -1.73 14.20
N PHE A 72 -22.36 -2.53 13.30
CA PHE A 72 -22.06 -3.93 13.58
C PHE A 72 -20.96 -4.08 14.64
N LEU A 73 -19.96 -3.23 14.62
CA LEU A 73 -18.90 -3.19 15.63
C LEU A 73 -19.45 -2.85 17.00
N GLU A 74 -20.36 -1.87 17.12
CA GLU A 74 -21.02 -1.49 18.39
C GLU A 74 -21.79 -2.67 18.98
N LEU A 75 -22.54 -3.41 18.16
CA LEU A 75 -23.25 -4.62 18.60
C LEU A 75 -22.31 -5.71 19.11
N LEU A 76 -21.12 -5.87 18.48
CA LEU A 76 -20.13 -6.83 18.89
C LEU A 76 -19.38 -6.43 20.18
N VAL A 77 -19.22 -5.14 20.43
CA VAL A 77 -18.60 -4.63 21.67
C VAL A 77 -19.47 -4.92 22.89
N ALA A 78 -20.80 -5.04 22.74
CA ALA A 78 -21.71 -5.47 23.78
C ALA A 78 -21.53 -6.94 24.19
N GLN A 79 -20.85 -7.75 23.37
CA GLN A 79 -20.52 -9.14 23.67
C GLN A 79 -19.20 -9.23 24.45
N PRO A 80 -18.91 -10.35 25.17
CA PRO A 80 -17.68 -10.53 25.93
C PRO A 80 -16.46 -10.80 25.03
N ILE A 81 -16.20 -9.91 24.08
CA ILE A 81 -15.09 -9.95 23.14
C ILE A 81 -14.16 -8.75 23.39
N SER A 82 -12.85 -8.99 23.41
CA SER A 82 -11.91 -7.90 23.60
C SER A 82 -11.93 -6.94 22.39
N ARG A 83 -12.01 -5.63 22.64
CA ARG A 83 -12.02 -4.57 21.61
C ARG A 83 -10.85 -4.69 20.63
N ARG A 84 -9.66 -5.08 21.12
CA ARG A 84 -8.49 -5.30 20.25
C ARG A 84 -8.68 -6.47 19.29
N SER A 85 -9.23 -7.60 19.76
CA SER A 85 -9.51 -8.75 18.90
C SER A 85 -10.55 -8.45 17.83
N LEU A 86 -11.51 -7.58 18.14
CA LEU A 86 -12.53 -7.14 17.21
C LEU A 86 -11.92 -6.31 16.08
N LEU A 87 -11.19 -5.25 16.41
CA LEU A 87 -10.52 -4.40 15.43
C LEU A 87 -9.52 -5.18 14.58
N LEU A 88 -8.67 -6.00 15.20
CA LEU A 88 -7.69 -6.81 14.46
C LEU A 88 -8.35 -7.87 13.57
N GLY A 89 -9.50 -8.39 13.97
CA GLY A 89 -10.29 -9.32 13.14
C GLY A 89 -10.85 -8.64 11.91
N GLU A 90 -11.36 -7.42 12.05
CA GLU A 90 -11.86 -6.61 10.95
C GLU A 90 -10.72 -6.16 10.01
N TYR A 91 -9.66 -5.61 10.58
CA TYR A 91 -8.45 -5.24 9.83
C TYR A 91 -7.92 -6.41 8.99
N ALA A 92 -7.74 -7.57 9.60
CA ALA A 92 -7.24 -8.75 8.90
C ALA A 92 -8.21 -9.20 7.78
N GLY A 93 -9.52 -9.11 8.00
CA GLY A 93 -10.52 -9.43 6.98
C GLY A 93 -10.45 -8.51 5.78
N VAL A 94 -10.38 -7.18 6.00
CA VAL A 94 -10.25 -6.17 4.94
C VAL A 94 -8.92 -6.32 4.21
N ALA A 95 -7.82 -6.44 4.95
CA ALA A 95 -6.48 -6.56 4.39
C ALA A 95 -6.34 -7.81 3.51
N LEU A 96 -6.76 -8.97 3.99
CA LEU A 96 -6.72 -10.21 3.22
C LEU A 96 -7.60 -10.16 1.98
N SER A 97 -8.79 -9.58 2.07
CA SER A 97 -9.69 -9.44 0.91
C SER A 97 -9.08 -8.59 -0.20
N LEU A 98 -8.51 -7.42 0.14
CA LEU A 98 -7.85 -6.53 -0.82
C LEU A 98 -6.58 -7.15 -1.41
N VAL A 99 -5.79 -7.86 -0.60
CA VAL A 99 -4.62 -8.61 -1.09
C VAL A 99 -5.03 -9.70 -2.07
N VAL A 100 -6.08 -10.46 -1.79
CA VAL A 100 -6.58 -11.49 -2.72
C VAL A 100 -7.01 -10.87 -4.04
N VAL A 101 -7.74 -9.76 -4.00
CA VAL A 101 -8.19 -9.04 -5.20
C VAL A 101 -7.00 -8.50 -6.01
N PHE A 102 -5.99 -7.94 -5.34
CA PHE A 102 -4.75 -7.50 -5.97
C PHE A 102 -3.99 -8.66 -6.61
N LEU A 103 -3.85 -9.78 -5.90
CA LEU A 103 -3.17 -10.98 -6.42
C LEU A 103 -3.90 -11.58 -7.62
N VAL A 104 -5.21 -11.58 -7.62
CA VAL A 104 -5.99 -12.02 -8.80
C VAL A 104 -5.86 -11.00 -9.93
N GLY A 105 -6.01 -9.71 -9.65
CA GLY A 105 -6.02 -8.63 -10.65
C GLY A 105 -4.68 -8.38 -11.33
N ILE A 106 -3.58 -8.44 -10.59
CA ILE A 106 -2.22 -8.16 -11.09
C ILE A 106 -1.33 -9.38 -10.97
N GLY A 107 -1.41 -10.13 -9.85
CA GLY A 107 -0.53 -11.27 -9.60
C GLY A 107 -0.67 -12.36 -10.65
N ILE A 108 -1.90 -12.75 -11.02
CA ILE A 108 -2.13 -13.79 -12.04
C ILE A 108 -1.56 -13.37 -13.41
N PRO A 109 -1.90 -12.20 -14.00
CA PRO A 109 -1.29 -11.76 -15.24
C PRO A 109 0.23 -11.68 -15.20
N VAL A 110 0.81 -11.14 -14.11
CA VAL A 110 2.27 -11.07 -13.96
C VAL A 110 2.90 -12.46 -13.90
N CYS A 111 2.31 -13.42 -13.21
CA CYS A 111 2.81 -14.80 -13.17
C CYS A 111 2.73 -15.51 -14.53
N LEU A 112 1.75 -15.16 -15.38
CA LEU A 112 1.57 -15.74 -16.70
C LEU A 112 2.53 -15.16 -17.74
N TYR A 113 2.72 -13.83 -17.76
CA TYR A 113 3.45 -13.12 -18.80
C TYR A 113 4.86 -12.71 -18.41
N ALA A 114 5.13 -12.54 -17.13
CA ALA A 114 6.43 -12.09 -16.60
C ALA A 114 6.84 -12.88 -15.34
N PRO A 115 7.06 -14.22 -15.45
CA PRO A 115 7.43 -15.07 -14.31
C PRO A 115 8.92 -14.90 -13.94
N ASN A 116 9.39 -13.66 -13.77
CA ASN A 116 10.76 -13.31 -13.45
C ASN A 116 10.86 -12.61 -12.08
N SER A 117 12.09 -12.36 -11.62
CA SER A 117 12.32 -11.71 -10.33
C SER A 117 11.70 -10.31 -10.24
N THR A 118 11.60 -9.60 -11.35
CA THR A 118 11.00 -8.25 -11.42
C THR A 118 9.49 -8.30 -11.26
N GLY A 119 8.82 -9.26 -11.94
CA GLY A 119 7.40 -9.50 -11.76
C GLY A 119 7.05 -9.90 -10.32
N ALA A 120 7.84 -10.82 -9.73
CA ALA A 120 7.65 -11.20 -8.33
C ALA A 120 7.81 -10.00 -7.38
N MET A 121 8.76 -9.10 -7.65
CA MET A 121 8.97 -7.89 -6.85
C MET A 121 7.82 -6.89 -7.00
N LEU A 122 7.23 -6.77 -8.20
CA LEU A 122 6.02 -5.95 -8.43
C LEU A 122 4.84 -6.45 -7.59
N VAL A 123 4.63 -7.76 -7.56
CA VAL A 123 3.55 -8.37 -6.77
C VAL A 123 3.81 -8.20 -5.27
N LEU A 124 5.05 -8.39 -4.83
CA LEU A 124 5.44 -8.23 -3.41
C LEU A 124 5.27 -6.77 -2.95
N SER A 125 5.77 -5.80 -3.73
CA SER A 125 5.66 -4.38 -3.38
C SER A 125 4.21 -3.88 -3.42
N GLY A 126 3.41 -4.33 -4.38
CA GLY A 126 1.99 -4.01 -4.44
C GLY A 126 1.17 -4.61 -3.29
N THR A 127 1.49 -5.83 -2.86
CA THR A 127 0.87 -6.41 -1.65
C THR A 127 1.27 -5.65 -0.39
N ALA A 128 2.53 -5.26 -0.26
CA ALA A 128 3.00 -4.45 0.87
C ALA A 128 2.32 -3.08 0.91
N LEU A 129 2.17 -2.41 -0.25
CA LEU A 129 1.43 -1.14 -0.36
C LEU A 129 -0.04 -1.31 0.00
N THR A 130 -0.71 -2.36 -0.48
CA THR A 130 -2.09 -2.66 -0.09
C THR A 130 -2.21 -2.73 1.43
N LEU A 131 -1.37 -3.52 2.09
CA LEU A 131 -1.37 -3.67 3.56
C LEU A 131 -1.07 -2.35 4.28
N THR A 132 -0.10 -1.58 3.80
CA THR A 132 0.27 -0.27 4.38
C THR A 132 -0.89 0.71 4.33
N PHE A 133 -1.55 0.84 3.18
CA PHE A 133 -2.64 1.79 3.02
C PHE A 133 -3.94 1.34 3.71
N VAL A 134 -4.18 0.04 3.86
CA VAL A 134 -5.22 -0.49 4.76
C VAL A 134 -4.91 -0.10 6.21
N SER A 135 -3.66 -0.23 6.66
CA SER A 135 -3.24 0.15 8.02
C SER A 135 -3.44 1.63 8.29
N LEU A 136 -3.07 2.49 7.33
CA LEU A 136 -3.28 3.95 7.40
C LEU A 136 -4.77 4.32 7.38
N ALA A 137 -5.59 3.59 6.60
CA ALA A 137 -7.04 3.78 6.56
C ALA A 137 -7.69 3.51 7.93
N PHE A 138 -7.34 2.40 8.54
CA PHE A 138 -7.83 2.07 9.88
C PHE A 138 -7.36 3.07 10.94
N PHE A 139 -6.11 3.52 10.87
CA PHE A 139 -5.60 4.57 11.73
C PHE A 139 -6.39 5.87 11.57
N ALA A 140 -6.61 6.34 10.35
CA ALA A 140 -7.39 7.54 10.04
C ALA A 140 -8.85 7.41 10.53
N SER A 141 -9.47 6.24 10.34
CA SER A 141 -10.85 5.97 10.74
C SER A 141 -11.02 5.95 12.27
N VAL A 142 -10.07 5.36 12.99
CA VAL A 142 -10.12 5.36 14.46
C VAL A 142 -9.76 6.73 15.04
N ALA A 143 -8.91 7.52 14.37
CA ALA A 143 -8.56 8.87 14.81
C ALA A 143 -9.72 9.87 14.69
N THR A 144 -10.66 9.63 13.78
CA THR A 144 -11.82 10.52 13.52
C THR A 144 -13.12 9.88 14.00
N ARG A 145 -14.11 10.72 14.38
CA ARG A 145 -15.45 10.23 14.78
C ARG A 145 -16.47 10.30 13.64
N ASP A 146 -16.23 11.19 12.70
CA ASP A 146 -17.14 11.48 11.60
C ASP A 146 -16.65 10.82 10.30
N LYS A 147 -17.56 10.14 9.58
CA LYS A 147 -17.30 9.46 8.31
C LYS A 147 -16.73 10.40 7.26
N ALA A 148 -17.27 11.60 7.10
CA ALA A 148 -16.78 12.55 6.10
C ALA A 148 -15.36 13.02 6.40
N ARG A 149 -15.08 13.32 7.66
CA ARG A 149 -13.72 13.69 8.11
C ARG A 149 -12.72 12.53 7.98
N GLY A 150 -13.16 11.30 8.26
CA GLY A 150 -12.32 10.11 8.11
C GLY A 150 -11.95 9.84 6.66
N ILE A 151 -12.91 9.90 5.75
CA ILE A 151 -12.65 9.76 4.31
C ILE A 151 -11.75 10.90 3.82
N GLY A 152 -12.00 12.15 4.25
CA GLY A 152 -11.17 13.29 3.91
C GLY A 152 -9.72 13.13 4.38
N LEU A 153 -9.50 12.70 5.63
CA LEU A 153 -8.16 12.44 6.16
C LEU A 153 -7.44 11.32 5.40
N SER A 154 -8.17 10.25 5.06
CA SER A 154 -7.62 9.13 4.29
C SER A 154 -7.18 9.57 2.89
N LEU A 155 -8.00 10.36 2.20
CA LEU A 155 -7.63 10.93 0.90
C LEU A 155 -6.45 11.89 0.99
N LEU A 156 -6.38 12.72 2.05
CA LEU A 156 -5.24 13.60 2.30
C LEU A 156 -3.94 12.81 2.53
N LEU A 157 -4.00 11.70 3.28
CA LEU A 157 -2.84 10.82 3.48
C LEU A 157 -2.36 10.21 2.16
N TRP A 158 -3.29 9.71 1.33
CA TRP A 158 -2.92 9.20 0.01
C TRP A 158 -2.30 10.29 -0.86
N PHE A 159 -2.93 11.46 -0.95
CA PHE A 159 -2.45 12.59 -1.75
C PHE A 159 -1.08 13.09 -1.28
N TYR A 160 -0.86 13.11 0.04
CA TYR A 160 0.42 13.46 0.63
C TYR A 160 1.52 12.50 0.17
N PHE A 161 1.34 11.19 0.34
CA PHE A 161 2.36 10.21 -0.01
C PHE A 161 2.53 9.99 -1.52
N ALA A 162 1.46 10.13 -2.31
CA ALA A 162 1.51 9.87 -3.74
C ALA A 162 1.98 11.06 -4.59
N ILE A 163 1.78 12.30 -4.11
CA ILE A 163 2.00 13.51 -4.93
C ILE A 163 2.82 14.55 -4.17
N LEU A 164 2.36 14.99 -3.00
CA LEU A 164 3.01 16.10 -2.28
C LEU A 164 4.41 15.73 -1.82
N TYR A 165 4.60 14.51 -1.37
CA TYR A 165 5.89 14.05 -0.87
C TYR A 165 6.98 14.11 -1.95
N ASP A 166 6.70 13.60 -3.15
CA ASP A 166 7.62 13.66 -4.30
C ASP A 166 8.00 15.10 -4.63
N ALA A 167 7.03 16.02 -4.63
CA ALA A 167 7.28 17.44 -4.87
C ALA A 167 8.17 18.06 -3.79
N ILE A 168 7.94 17.76 -2.51
CA ILE A 168 8.76 18.24 -1.39
C ILE A 168 10.20 17.72 -1.52
N VAL A 169 10.37 16.43 -1.81
CA VAL A 169 11.69 15.82 -1.99
C VAL A 169 12.43 16.49 -3.14
N LEU A 170 11.78 16.72 -4.27
CA LEU A 170 12.38 17.45 -5.40
C LEU A 170 12.83 18.86 -5.02
N ILE A 171 12.01 19.63 -4.31
CA ILE A 171 12.36 20.99 -3.85
C ILE A 171 13.59 20.94 -2.94
N ILE A 172 13.65 19.98 -2.01
CA ILE A 172 14.80 19.81 -1.11
C ILE A 172 16.06 19.51 -1.92
N LEU A 173 16.00 18.56 -2.86
CA LEU A 173 17.14 18.16 -3.68
C LEU A 173 17.67 19.32 -4.54
N PHE A 174 16.79 20.12 -5.13
CA PHE A 174 17.20 21.30 -5.91
C PHE A 174 17.77 22.41 -5.04
N SER A 175 17.22 22.64 -3.84
CA SER A 175 17.68 23.71 -2.94
C SER A 175 19.04 23.44 -2.32
N PHE A 176 19.41 22.16 -2.16
CA PHE A 176 20.66 21.75 -1.52
C PHE A 176 21.60 21.02 -2.47
N ASN A 177 21.51 21.28 -3.78
CA ASN A 177 22.29 20.57 -4.81
C ASN A 177 23.83 20.69 -4.63
N ASP A 178 24.32 21.71 -3.93
CA ASP A 178 25.73 21.92 -3.65
C ASP A 178 26.30 21.06 -2.50
N TYR A 179 25.45 20.31 -1.82
CA TYR A 179 25.85 19.47 -0.67
C TYR A 179 25.79 17.97 -1.02
N PRO A 180 26.61 17.11 -0.36
CA PRO A 180 26.53 15.66 -0.52
C PRO A 180 25.24 15.14 0.08
N LEU A 181 24.23 14.90 -0.75
CA LEU A 181 22.87 14.53 -0.35
C LEU A 181 22.63 13.02 -0.24
N ASP A 182 23.67 12.16 -0.43
CA ASP A 182 23.51 10.71 -0.51
C ASP A 182 22.71 10.12 0.66
N LYS A 183 23.07 10.47 1.90
CA LYS A 183 22.38 9.99 3.10
C LYS A 183 20.98 10.60 3.26
N ALA A 184 20.83 11.88 2.88
CA ALA A 184 19.53 12.56 2.96
C ALA A 184 18.52 11.97 1.98
N VAL A 185 18.95 11.65 0.76
CA VAL A 185 18.12 11.01 -0.26
C VAL A 185 17.61 9.63 0.21
N ILE A 186 18.47 8.81 0.82
CA ILE A 186 18.08 7.52 1.38
C ILE A 186 17.09 7.70 2.55
N ALA A 187 17.35 8.65 3.45
CA ALA A 187 16.46 8.93 4.58
C ALA A 187 15.08 9.42 4.11
N LEU A 188 15.04 10.36 3.17
CA LEU A 188 13.80 10.86 2.58
C LEU A 188 13.02 9.73 1.89
N ALA A 189 13.67 8.93 1.04
CA ALA A 189 13.02 7.79 0.40
C ALA A 189 12.45 6.78 1.42
N SER A 190 13.06 6.65 2.58
CA SER A 190 12.63 5.75 3.66
C SER A 190 11.35 6.19 4.36
N LEU A 191 11.01 7.49 4.30
CA LEU A 191 9.82 8.07 4.93
C LEU A 191 8.54 7.94 4.09
N ASN A 192 8.65 7.48 2.84
CA ASN A 192 7.51 7.27 1.96
C ASN A 192 7.39 5.81 1.54
N PRO A 193 6.32 5.08 1.89
CA PRO A 193 6.15 3.68 1.50
C PRO A 193 5.99 3.50 -0.02
N ILE A 194 5.46 4.50 -0.74
CA ILE A 194 5.33 4.46 -2.20
C ILE A 194 6.71 4.54 -2.85
N ASP A 195 7.57 5.46 -2.40
CA ASP A 195 8.92 5.61 -2.92
C ASP A 195 9.80 4.40 -2.63
N LEU A 196 9.69 3.85 -1.42
CA LEU A 196 10.37 2.58 -1.09
C LEU A 196 9.99 1.47 -2.07
N SER A 197 8.70 1.32 -2.37
CA SER A 197 8.21 0.31 -3.32
C SER A 197 8.68 0.60 -4.74
N ARG A 198 8.70 1.86 -5.16
CA ARG A 198 9.22 2.31 -6.45
C ARG A 198 10.71 1.97 -6.61
N ILE A 199 11.53 2.33 -5.61
CA ILE A 199 12.97 2.09 -5.63
C ILE A 199 13.28 0.60 -5.68
N LEU A 200 12.60 -0.22 -4.88
CA LEU A 200 12.78 -1.67 -4.89
C LEU A 200 12.56 -2.28 -6.27
N LEU A 201 11.53 -1.83 -6.99
CA LEU A 201 11.24 -2.28 -8.34
C LEU A 201 12.30 -1.81 -9.36
N LEU A 202 12.62 -0.51 -9.36
CA LEU A 202 13.57 0.06 -10.30
C LEU A 202 14.98 -0.52 -10.14
N MET A 203 15.40 -0.84 -8.91
CA MET A 203 16.69 -1.50 -8.66
C MET A 203 16.76 -2.91 -9.23
N LYS A 204 15.65 -3.63 -9.29
CA LYS A 204 15.57 -4.96 -9.91
C LYS A 204 15.55 -4.92 -11.43
N MET A 205 15.18 -3.79 -12.02
CA MET A 205 15.05 -3.63 -13.48
C MET A 205 16.31 -3.09 -14.16
N ASP A 206 17.40 -2.84 -13.41
CA ASP A 206 18.61 -2.15 -13.90
C ASP A 206 18.36 -0.80 -14.60
N ILE A 207 17.15 -0.25 -14.47
CA ILE A 207 16.72 1.05 -15.03
C ILE A 207 17.21 2.23 -14.15
N ALA A 208 17.82 1.94 -13.03
CA ALA A 208 18.41 2.96 -12.13
C ALA A 208 19.34 3.96 -12.85
N ALA A 209 19.99 3.52 -13.93
CA ALA A 209 20.80 4.40 -14.77
C ALA A 209 20.03 5.56 -15.41
N LEU A 210 18.72 5.41 -15.61
CA LEU A 210 17.86 6.45 -16.19
C LEU A 210 17.42 7.52 -15.18
N MET A 211 17.63 7.27 -13.87
CA MET A 211 17.27 8.19 -12.78
C MET A 211 18.35 9.26 -12.49
N GLY A 212 19.43 9.29 -13.27
CA GLY A 212 20.51 10.25 -13.06
C GLY A 212 21.27 10.05 -11.74
N PHE A 213 21.68 11.15 -11.10
CA PHE A 213 22.47 11.14 -9.86
C PHE A 213 21.77 10.38 -8.71
N THR A 214 20.47 10.61 -8.52
CA THR A 214 19.68 9.93 -7.49
C THR A 214 19.61 8.41 -7.74
N GLY A 215 19.58 7.98 -8.99
CA GLY A 215 19.62 6.57 -9.37
C GLY A 215 20.93 5.88 -9.01
N ALA A 216 22.05 6.57 -9.15
CA ALA A 216 23.37 6.06 -8.77
C ALA A 216 23.47 5.84 -7.25
N VAL A 217 22.98 6.80 -6.45
CA VAL A 217 22.93 6.71 -4.98
C VAL A 217 22.02 5.56 -4.55
N TYR A 218 20.85 5.43 -5.15
CA TYR A 218 19.92 4.34 -4.86
C TYR A 218 20.50 2.98 -5.22
N LYS A 219 21.19 2.85 -6.37
CA LYS A 219 21.80 1.60 -6.80
C LYS A 219 22.91 1.14 -5.84
N HIS A 220 23.70 2.08 -5.34
CA HIS A 220 24.78 1.77 -4.40
C HIS A 220 24.27 1.23 -3.06
N PHE A 221 23.14 1.71 -2.56
CA PHE A 221 22.57 1.29 -1.27
C PHE A 221 21.50 0.20 -1.43
N PHE A 222 20.41 0.49 -2.15
CA PHE A 222 19.24 -0.39 -2.28
C PHE A 222 19.47 -1.55 -3.25
N GLY A 223 20.47 -1.49 -4.13
CA GLY A 223 20.87 -2.58 -5.01
C GLY A 223 21.58 -3.73 -4.28
N THR A 224 21.94 -3.53 -3.02
CA THR A 224 22.58 -4.57 -2.18
C THR A 224 21.54 -5.42 -1.44
N MET A 225 21.95 -6.61 -0.98
CA MET A 225 21.10 -7.44 -0.10
C MET A 225 20.70 -6.68 1.17
N TYR A 226 21.60 -5.89 1.74
CA TYR A 226 21.30 -5.05 2.92
C TYR A 226 20.21 -4.03 2.63
N GLY A 227 20.27 -3.35 1.49
CA GLY A 227 19.25 -2.39 1.07
C GLY A 227 17.87 -3.03 0.86
N LEU A 228 17.84 -4.26 0.32
CA LEU A 228 16.60 -5.02 0.16
C LEU A 228 15.96 -5.35 1.53
N PHE A 229 16.75 -5.91 2.46
CA PHE A 229 16.25 -6.21 3.82
C PHE A 229 15.82 -4.94 4.57
N TYR A 230 16.58 -3.86 4.44
CA TYR A 230 16.24 -2.56 5.01
C TYR A 230 14.89 -2.05 4.50
N SER A 231 14.65 -2.08 3.20
CA SER A 231 13.39 -1.62 2.59
C SER A 231 12.21 -2.50 2.98
N CYS A 232 12.38 -3.82 2.98
CA CYS A 232 11.35 -4.74 3.46
C CYS A 232 11.03 -4.51 4.95
N GLY A 233 12.04 -4.29 5.78
CA GLY A 233 11.87 -3.97 7.20
C GLY A 233 11.10 -2.66 7.43
N LEU A 234 11.40 -1.63 6.64
CA LEU A 234 10.67 -0.36 6.69
C LEU A 234 9.22 -0.49 6.19
N LEU A 235 8.96 -1.24 5.12
CA LEU A 235 7.59 -1.51 4.67
C LEU A 235 6.80 -2.26 5.74
N LEU A 236 7.40 -3.25 6.41
CA LEU A 236 6.79 -3.93 7.55
C LEU A 236 6.51 -2.96 8.71
N LEU A 237 7.41 -2.02 8.98
CA LEU A 237 7.19 -0.99 9.99
C LEU A 237 6.01 -0.08 9.62
N TRP A 238 5.88 0.32 8.35
CA TRP A 238 4.75 1.08 7.84
C TRP A 238 3.41 0.33 7.91
N ILE A 239 3.42 -1.01 7.87
CA ILE A 239 2.24 -1.84 8.07
C ILE A 239 1.91 -1.95 9.56
N VAL A 240 2.89 -2.31 10.39
CA VAL A 240 2.68 -2.71 11.79
C VAL A 240 2.45 -1.52 12.72
N LEU A 241 3.19 -0.41 12.51
CA LEU A 241 3.14 0.75 13.40
C LEU A 241 1.74 1.40 13.42
N PRO A 242 1.09 1.72 12.29
CA PRO A 242 -0.26 2.28 12.30
C PRO A 242 -1.29 1.34 12.93
N VAL A 243 -1.17 0.02 12.70
CA VAL A 243 -2.08 -0.98 13.30
C VAL A 243 -1.95 -1.03 14.82
N ILE A 244 -0.71 -1.00 15.35
CA ILE A 244 -0.48 -1.00 16.80
C ILE A 244 -1.06 0.27 17.43
N ILE A 245 -0.82 1.43 16.83
CA ILE A 245 -1.36 2.71 17.32
C ILE A 245 -2.89 2.68 17.27
N CYS A 246 -3.45 2.25 16.16
CA CYS A 246 -4.90 2.11 15.96
C CYS A 246 -5.52 1.18 17.02
N ALA A 247 -4.94 0.00 17.27
CA ALA A 247 -5.43 -0.94 18.27
C ALA A 247 -5.36 -0.40 19.71
N ARG A 248 -4.35 0.43 20.01
CA ARG A 248 -4.24 1.11 21.32
C ARG A 248 -5.28 2.22 21.46
N MET A 249 -5.49 3.02 20.41
CA MET A 249 -6.49 4.10 20.41
C MET A 249 -7.90 3.53 20.53
N PHE A 250 -8.24 2.51 19.76
CA PHE A 250 -9.55 1.87 19.79
C PHE A 250 -9.88 1.23 21.14
N ALA A 251 -8.87 0.65 21.80
CA ALA A 251 -9.05 0.06 23.14
C ALA A 251 -9.39 1.09 24.23
N ARG A 252 -9.00 2.37 24.05
CA ARG A 252 -9.20 3.48 24.99
C ARG A 252 -10.40 4.37 24.63
N LYS A 253 -10.98 4.18 23.46
CA LYS A 253 -12.09 5.01 22.96
C LYS A 253 -13.38 4.54 23.64
N ASP A 254 -14.13 5.45 24.24
CA ASP A 254 -15.51 5.20 24.65
C ASP A 254 -16.37 5.20 23.39
N LEU A 255 -16.98 4.06 23.11
CA LEU A 255 -17.89 3.79 22.00
C LEU A 255 -19.31 3.98 22.48
#